data_4ebdc329db21e92316f4c0f295b7661e
#
_entry.id   4ebdc329db21e92316f4c0f295b7661e
#
_cell.length_a   1.000
_cell.length_b   1.000
_cell.length_c   1.000
_cell.angle_alpha   90.00
_cell.angle_beta   90.00
_cell.angle_gamma   90.00
#
_symmetry.space_group_name_H-M   'P 1'
#
loop_
_entity.id
_entity.type
_entity.pdbx_description
1 polymer ?
#
loop_
_entity_poly.entity_id
_entity_poly.type
_entity_poly.pdbx_seq_one_letter_code
_entity_poly.pdbx_strand_id
1 'polypeptide(L)'
;MGGNRSARRCGILILVLFFILSACSSKNNNTFKQADIEKGIVYELLSKNTNTNTEISYKIKMTNNTDYVIAQNNVMFSFPKSPTKSGQTTNPFKLIAKGNKLNVKPGDSVVLEVSFSPDFYSEFKNTEVTKANLYITGYIDKLADENHFDFIKSINLD
;
A
#
# COMPACT_ATOMS: atom_id res chain seq x y z
N MET A 1 22.55 40.07 -51.13
CA MET A 1 22.75 39.87 -49.68
C MET A 1 21.40 39.50 -49.04
N GLY A 2 21.12 38.23 -48.92
CA GLY A 2 19.89 37.69 -48.34
C GLY A 2 20.21 36.42 -47.59
N GLY A 3 20.65 36.56 -46.37
CA GLY A 3 21.07 35.41 -45.58
C GLY A 3 20.61 35.53 -44.13
N ASN A 4 20.12 34.44 -43.59
CA ASN A 4 20.08 34.12 -42.16
C ASN A 4 18.89 34.57 -41.27
N ARG A 5 17.70 34.82 -41.80
CA ARG A 5 16.54 34.98 -40.89
C ARG A 5 15.79 33.66 -40.57
N SER A 6 15.94 32.61 -41.36
CA SER A 6 15.24 31.34 -41.14
C SER A 6 15.96 30.46 -40.11
N ALA A 7 17.30 30.46 -40.06
CA ALA A 7 18.05 29.64 -39.11
C ALA A 7 17.89 30.06 -37.66
N ARG A 8 17.70 31.38 -37.39
CA ARG A 8 17.46 31.87 -36.03
C ARG A 8 16.08 31.49 -35.48
N ARG A 9 15.07 31.37 -36.34
CA ARG A 9 13.70 30.98 -35.92
C ARG A 9 13.61 29.50 -35.57
N CYS A 10 14.32 28.62 -36.30
CA CYS A 10 14.40 27.19 -35.97
C CYS A 10 15.13 26.92 -34.64
N GLY A 11 16.22 27.65 -34.37
CA GLY A 11 16.99 27.48 -33.14
C GLY A 11 16.19 27.85 -31.89
N ILE A 12 15.36 28.89 -31.94
CA ILE A 12 14.50 29.32 -30.81
C ILE A 12 13.39 28.32 -30.58
N LEU A 13 12.81 27.75 -31.64
CA LEU A 13 11.74 26.75 -31.52
C LEU A 13 12.24 25.45 -30.87
N ILE A 14 13.44 24.99 -31.21
CA ILE A 14 14.06 23.80 -30.61
C ILE A 14 14.41 24.04 -29.15
N LEU A 15 14.88 25.23 -28.79
CA LEU A 15 15.19 25.58 -27.39
C LEU A 15 13.93 25.60 -26.49
N VAL A 16 12.81 26.12 -27.02
CA VAL A 16 11.54 26.13 -26.30
C VAL A 16 10.99 24.71 -26.11
N LEU A 17 11.16 23.82 -27.10
CA LEU A 17 10.74 22.41 -26.99
C LEU A 17 11.52 21.65 -25.91
N PHE A 18 12.82 21.94 -25.72
CA PHE A 18 13.63 21.34 -24.66
C PHE A 18 13.19 21.76 -23.26
N PHE A 19 12.68 22.98 -23.07
CA PHE A 19 12.18 23.45 -21.78
C PHE A 19 10.83 22.81 -21.40
N ILE A 20 10.02 22.38 -22.36
CA ILE A 20 8.72 21.75 -22.09
C ILE A 20 8.91 20.29 -21.66
N LEU A 21 9.95 19.60 -22.10
CA LEU A 21 10.22 18.20 -21.74
C LEU A 21 10.84 18.03 -20.34
N SER A 22 11.36 19.08 -19.73
CA SER A 22 11.93 19.02 -18.38
C SER A 22 10.90 19.25 -17.25
N ALA A 23 9.63 19.53 -17.56
CA ALA A 23 8.61 19.87 -16.58
C ALA A 23 7.82 18.66 -16.02
N CYS A 24 8.12 17.44 -16.45
CA CYS A 24 7.44 16.21 -15.94
C CYS A 24 8.33 15.38 -15.03
N SER A 25 9.11 15.99 -14.16
CA SER A 25 9.57 15.34 -12.94
C SER A 25 8.54 15.63 -11.87
N SER A 26 7.58 14.74 -11.66
CA SER A 26 6.76 14.77 -10.45
C SER A 26 7.72 14.57 -9.27
N LYS A 27 8.20 15.66 -8.68
CA LYS A 27 8.81 15.60 -7.35
C LYS A 27 7.73 15.05 -6.43
N ASN A 28 7.87 13.80 -6.02
CA ASN A 28 7.22 13.30 -4.82
C ASN A 28 7.75 14.14 -3.65
N ASN A 29 7.11 15.27 -3.39
CA ASN A 29 7.39 16.13 -2.24
C ASN A 29 6.73 15.54 -0.99
N ASN A 30 6.91 14.22 -0.75
CA ASN A 30 6.43 13.62 0.48
C ASN A 30 7.09 14.34 1.64
N THR A 31 6.29 14.80 2.60
CA THR A 31 6.74 15.46 3.82
C THR A 31 7.38 14.47 4.80
N PHE A 32 7.35 13.17 4.50
CA PHE A 32 7.86 12.06 5.31
C PHE A 32 8.65 11.07 4.41
N LYS A 33 9.40 10.18 5.04
CA LYS A 33 10.04 9.06 4.35
C LYS A 33 9.14 7.83 4.43
N GLN A 34 8.80 7.26 3.29
CA GLN A 34 8.00 6.03 3.18
C GLN A 34 8.53 4.91 4.09
N ALA A 35 9.85 4.70 4.13
CA ALA A 35 10.49 3.68 4.95
C ALA A 35 10.27 3.88 6.46
N ASP A 36 10.15 5.11 6.94
CA ASP A 36 9.89 5.39 8.36
C ASP A 36 8.44 5.01 8.72
N ILE A 37 7.50 5.23 7.80
CA ILE A 37 6.10 4.82 7.98
C ILE A 37 5.98 3.30 7.97
N GLU A 38 6.58 2.62 7.01
CA GLU A 38 6.58 1.15 6.92
C GLU A 38 7.19 0.49 8.16
N LYS A 39 8.27 1.06 8.70
CA LYS A 39 8.93 0.58 9.92
C LYS A 39 8.11 0.89 11.18
N GLY A 40 7.51 2.07 11.23
CA GLY A 40 6.80 2.56 12.41
C GLY A 40 5.39 2.00 12.58
N ILE A 41 4.73 1.52 11.51
CA ILE A 41 3.45 0.84 11.64
C ILE A 41 3.68 -0.65 11.88
N VAL A 42 3.29 -1.13 13.06
CA VAL A 42 3.51 -2.53 13.50
C VAL A 42 2.19 -3.29 13.52
N TYR A 43 2.24 -4.55 13.08
CA TYR A 43 1.10 -5.46 13.08
C TYR A 43 1.39 -6.69 13.91
N GLU A 44 0.41 -7.10 14.72
CA GLU A 44 0.47 -8.26 15.62
C GLU A 44 -0.83 -9.07 15.47
N LEU A 45 -0.73 -10.38 15.28
CA LEU A 45 -1.88 -11.26 15.33
C LEU A 45 -2.34 -11.41 16.79
N LEU A 46 -3.56 -10.98 17.10
CA LEU A 46 -4.15 -11.14 18.43
C LEU A 46 -4.85 -12.48 18.61
N SER A 47 -5.59 -12.89 17.61
CA SER A 47 -6.31 -14.16 17.63
C SER A 47 -6.65 -14.63 16.23
N LYS A 48 -6.80 -15.96 16.10
CA LYS A 48 -7.35 -16.62 14.92
C LYS A 48 -8.45 -17.58 15.35
N ASN A 49 -9.51 -17.66 14.55
CA ASN A 49 -10.54 -18.67 14.66
C ASN A 49 -10.67 -19.37 13.30
N THR A 50 -10.14 -20.59 13.22
CA THR A 50 -10.12 -21.40 11.99
C THR A 50 -10.94 -22.69 12.14
N ASN A 51 -11.57 -22.91 13.29
CA ASN A 51 -12.24 -24.17 13.65
C ASN A 51 -13.76 -24.12 13.43
N THR A 52 -14.28 -23.18 12.65
CA THR A 52 -15.71 -23.08 12.39
C THR A 52 -16.04 -23.53 10.97
N ASN A 53 -17.18 -24.23 10.84
CA ASN A 53 -17.70 -24.63 9.53
C ASN A 53 -18.37 -23.46 8.79
N THR A 54 -18.48 -22.29 9.42
CA THR A 54 -19.24 -21.15 8.91
C THR A 54 -18.39 -19.93 8.61
N GLU A 55 -17.38 -19.68 9.42
CA GLU A 55 -16.55 -18.46 9.31
C GLU A 55 -15.15 -18.69 9.84
N ILE A 56 -14.16 -18.20 9.11
CA ILE A 56 -12.77 -18.09 9.55
C ILE A 56 -12.51 -16.62 9.83
N SER A 57 -11.86 -16.31 10.96
CA SER A 57 -11.57 -14.93 11.30
C SER A 57 -10.18 -14.74 11.92
N TYR A 58 -9.62 -13.57 11.65
CA TYR A 58 -8.35 -13.08 12.20
C TYR A 58 -8.55 -11.72 12.82
N LYS A 59 -8.04 -11.51 14.04
CA LYS A 59 -7.94 -10.20 14.67
C LYS A 59 -6.48 -9.78 14.70
N ILE A 60 -6.21 -8.62 14.14
CA ILE A 60 -4.86 -8.09 13.95
C ILE A 60 -4.81 -6.71 14.61
N LYS A 61 -3.88 -6.53 15.54
CA LYS A 61 -3.60 -5.22 16.13
C LYS A 61 -2.66 -4.45 15.22
N MET A 62 -3.02 -3.25 14.84
CA MET A 62 -2.15 -2.28 14.20
C MET A 62 -1.78 -1.22 15.23
N THR A 63 -0.49 -0.97 15.42
CA THR A 63 0.04 0.08 16.31
C THR A 63 0.80 1.11 15.49
N ASN A 64 0.49 2.38 15.72
CA ASN A 64 1.18 3.50 15.10
C ASN A 64 2.36 3.92 15.99
N ASN A 65 3.56 3.44 15.70
CA ASN A 65 4.81 3.86 16.35
C ASN A 65 5.58 4.90 15.54
N THR A 66 4.92 5.57 14.57
CA THR A 66 5.50 6.72 13.86
C THR A 66 5.31 8.00 14.68
N ASP A 67 6.01 9.06 14.32
CA ASP A 67 5.83 10.40 14.89
C ASP A 67 4.65 11.16 14.29
N TYR A 68 3.92 10.55 13.34
CA TYR A 68 2.86 11.17 12.56
C TYR A 68 1.48 10.64 12.95
N VAL A 69 0.45 11.46 12.75
CA VAL A 69 -0.94 10.99 12.81
C VAL A 69 -1.28 10.26 11.51
N ILE A 70 -1.75 9.01 11.59
CA ILE A 70 -2.34 8.34 10.44
C ILE A 70 -3.74 8.88 10.26
N ALA A 71 -3.89 9.88 9.39
CA ALA A 71 -5.15 10.57 9.16
C ALA A 71 -6.23 9.62 8.61
N GLN A 72 -5.81 8.73 7.73
CA GLN A 72 -6.64 7.66 7.17
C GLN A 72 -5.77 6.44 6.87
N ASN A 73 -6.29 5.26 7.12
CA ASN A 73 -5.71 4.00 6.67
C ASN A 73 -6.77 3.09 6.07
N ASN A 74 -6.35 2.30 5.12
CA ASN A 74 -7.13 1.19 4.56
C ASN A 74 -6.21 -0.02 4.46
N VAL A 75 -6.60 -1.09 5.13
CA VAL A 75 -5.83 -2.33 5.18
C VAL A 75 -6.61 -3.44 4.48
N MET A 76 -5.96 -4.05 3.50
CA MET A 76 -6.47 -5.22 2.80
C MET A 76 -5.60 -6.43 3.14
N PHE A 77 -6.25 -7.54 3.40
CA PHE A 77 -5.65 -8.82 3.74
C PHE A 77 -5.67 -9.76 2.54
N SER A 78 -4.60 -10.50 2.33
CA SER A 78 -4.52 -11.54 1.30
C SER A 78 -3.56 -12.64 1.73
N PHE A 79 -3.81 -13.87 1.30
CA PHE A 79 -2.84 -14.94 1.47
C PHE A 79 -1.79 -14.91 0.37
N PRO A 80 -0.51 -15.15 0.69
CA PRO A 80 0.52 -15.36 -0.33
C PRO A 80 0.15 -16.53 -1.23
N LYS A 81 0.39 -16.41 -2.52
CA LYS A 81 0.22 -17.48 -3.47
C LYS A 81 1.56 -18.09 -3.80
N SER A 82 1.66 -19.42 -3.75
CA SER A 82 2.87 -20.11 -4.21
C SER A 82 3.13 -19.76 -5.68
N PRO A 83 4.40 -19.61 -6.09
CA PRO A 83 4.74 -19.31 -7.47
C PRO A 83 4.09 -20.32 -8.43
N THR A 84 3.36 -19.84 -9.41
CA THR A 84 2.88 -20.69 -10.51
C THR A 84 4.03 -20.93 -11.50
N LYS A 85 3.87 -21.90 -12.40
CA LYS A 85 4.82 -22.13 -13.50
C LYS A 85 5.05 -20.89 -14.37
N SER A 86 4.10 -19.96 -14.39
CA SER A 86 4.19 -18.65 -15.06
C SER A 86 4.87 -17.55 -14.22
N GLY A 87 5.36 -17.86 -13.01
CA GLY A 87 6.02 -16.91 -12.14
C GLY A 87 5.09 -15.95 -11.39
N GLN A 88 3.78 -16.10 -11.50
CA GLN A 88 2.81 -15.22 -10.84
C GLN A 88 2.72 -15.56 -9.34
N THR A 89 3.11 -14.63 -8.47
CA THR A 89 3.14 -14.80 -7.01
C THR A 89 2.06 -13.99 -6.29
N THR A 90 1.39 -13.07 -6.98
CA THR A 90 0.42 -12.17 -6.38
C THR A 90 -0.97 -12.80 -6.37
N ASN A 91 -1.58 -12.91 -5.19
CA ASN A 91 -2.98 -13.29 -5.07
C ASN A 91 -3.86 -12.07 -5.45
N PRO A 92 -4.73 -12.16 -6.47
CA PRO A 92 -5.62 -11.07 -6.86
C PRO A 92 -6.73 -10.82 -5.83
N PHE A 93 -7.01 -11.80 -4.98
CA PHE A 93 -8.09 -11.70 -3.98
C PHE A 93 -7.58 -11.02 -2.72
N LYS A 94 -8.20 -9.89 -2.40
CA LYS A 94 -7.92 -9.09 -1.22
C LYS A 94 -9.22 -8.84 -0.46
N LEU A 95 -9.16 -9.04 0.83
CA LEU A 95 -10.26 -8.79 1.76
C LEU A 95 -10.00 -7.48 2.48
N ILE A 96 -10.96 -6.56 2.47
CA ILE A 96 -10.86 -5.33 3.23
C ILE A 96 -11.04 -5.65 4.72
N ALA A 97 -10.05 -5.30 5.53
CA ALA A 97 -10.16 -5.44 6.97
C ALA A 97 -11.20 -4.46 7.53
N LYS A 98 -12.05 -4.93 8.45
CA LYS A 98 -12.92 -4.09 9.26
C LYS A 98 -12.12 -3.46 10.41
N GLY A 99 -12.58 -2.34 10.95
CA GLY A 99 -11.94 -1.68 12.09
C GLY A 99 -10.89 -0.62 11.71
N ASN A 100 -10.72 -0.31 10.42
CA ASN A 100 -9.93 0.86 10.02
C ASN A 100 -10.47 2.13 10.69
N LYS A 101 -9.56 2.93 11.25
CA LYS A 101 -9.90 4.10 12.06
C LYS A 101 -9.21 5.34 11.48
N LEU A 102 -9.90 6.48 11.56
CA LEU A 102 -9.32 7.78 11.21
C LEU A 102 -8.52 8.36 12.38
N ASN A 103 -7.52 9.14 12.08
CA ASN A 103 -6.71 9.92 13.03
C ASN A 103 -6.09 9.05 14.14
N VAL A 104 -5.41 7.97 13.74
CA VAL A 104 -4.65 7.12 14.67
C VAL A 104 -3.37 7.85 15.07
N LYS A 105 -3.32 8.32 16.31
CA LYS A 105 -2.20 9.12 16.84
C LYS A 105 -0.95 8.26 17.08
N PRO A 106 0.24 8.88 17.18
CA PRO A 106 1.43 8.20 17.68
C PRO A 106 1.17 7.46 19.00
N GLY A 107 1.55 6.19 19.07
CA GLY A 107 1.33 5.30 20.21
C GLY A 107 -0.06 4.63 20.27
N ASP A 108 -1.03 5.11 19.51
CA ASP A 108 -2.37 4.49 19.47
C ASP A 108 -2.36 3.16 18.72
N SER A 109 -3.33 2.31 19.06
CA SER A 109 -3.57 1.05 18.36
C SER A 109 -5.03 0.93 17.93
N VAL A 110 -5.24 0.16 16.86
CA VAL A 110 -6.56 -0.25 16.38
C VAL A 110 -6.58 -1.75 16.17
N VAL A 111 -7.75 -2.37 16.35
CA VAL A 111 -7.95 -3.79 16.06
C VAL A 111 -8.65 -3.90 14.71
N LEU A 112 -7.98 -4.57 13.79
CA LEU A 112 -8.50 -4.92 12.48
C LEU A 112 -9.07 -6.34 12.53
N GLU A 113 -10.20 -6.55 11.88
CA GLU A 113 -10.84 -7.86 11.78
C GLU A 113 -11.03 -8.23 10.32
N VAL A 114 -10.64 -9.46 9.97
CA VAL A 114 -10.84 -10.06 8.66
C VAL A 114 -11.61 -11.34 8.87
N SER A 115 -12.74 -11.50 8.17
CA SER A 115 -13.53 -12.73 8.22
C SER A 115 -14.01 -13.14 6.82
N PHE A 116 -14.12 -14.44 6.61
CA PHE A 116 -14.57 -15.04 5.35
C PHE A 116 -15.05 -16.47 5.55
N SER A 117 -15.79 -17.00 4.57
CA SER A 117 -16.26 -18.40 4.62
C SER A 117 -15.10 -19.37 4.40
N PRO A 118 -15.18 -20.61 4.98
CA PRO A 118 -14.18 -21.65 4.73
C PRO A 118 -14.02 -22.01 3.24
N ASP A 119 -15.09 -21.90 2.46
CA ASP A 119 -15.06 -22.16 1.00
C ASP A 119 -14.15 -21.22 0.24
N PHE A 120 -13.89 -20.04 0.81
CA PHE A 120 -12.95 -19.09 0.24
C PHE A 120 -11.53 -19.68 0.07
N TYR A 121 -11.13 -20.62 0.94
CA TYR A 121 -9.85 -21.32 0.80
C TYR A 121 -9.88 -22.40 -0.29
N SER A 122 -11.02 -23.02 -0.53
CA SER A 122 -11.12 -24.12 -1.49
C SER A 122 -10.84 -23.68 -2.93
N GLU A 123 -11.00 -22.38 -3.22
CA GLU A 123 -10.71 -21.78 -4.52
C GLU A 123 -9.20 -21.57 -4.76
N PHE A 124 -8.36 -21.69 -3.70
CA PHE A 124 -6.93 -21.35 -3.76
C PHE A 124 -6.04 -22.56 -3.49
N LYS A 125 -5.95 -23.48 -4.46
CA LYS A 125 -5.17 -24.73 -4.35
C LYS A 125 -3.68 -24.58 -4.03
N ASN A 126 -3.09 -23.39 -4.09
CA ASN A 126 -1.67 -23.13 -3.88
C ASN A 126 -1.44 -21.93 -2.95
N THR A 127 -2.24 -21.83 -1.88
CA THR A 127 -2.17 -20.72 -0.94
C THR A 127 -1.41 -21.14 0.31
N GLU A 128 -0.43 -20.36 0.70
CA GLU A 128 0.24 -20.51 1.99
C GLU A 128 -0.62 -19.82 3.05
N VAL A 129 -1.22 -20.63 3.94
CA VAL A 129 -2.16 -20.14 4.97
C VAL A 129 -1.51 -19.85 6.33
N THR A 130 -0.20 -20.09 6.46
CA THR A 130 0.59 -19.77 7.65
C THR A 130 1.04 -18.31 7.68
N LYS A 131 0.87 -17.60 6.57
CA LYS A 131 1.22 -16.19 6.41
C LYS A 131 0.10 -15.41 5.73
N ALA A 132 0.06 -14.12 5.99
CA ALA A 132 -0.76 -13.18 5.24
C ALA A 132 0.05 -11.97 4.80
N ASN A 133 -0.35 -11.39 3.66
CA ASN A 133 0.10 -10.10 3.20
C ASN A 133 -0.96 -9.05 3.53
N LEU A 134 -0.55 -8.03 4.25
CA LEU A 134 -1.34 -6.83 4.49
C LEU A 134 -0.91 -5.78 3.47
N TYR A 135 -1.84 -5.31 2.68
CA TYR A 135 -1.68 -4.19 1.75
C TYR A 135 -2.23 -2.97 2.45
N ILE A 136 -1.37 -2.05 2.78
CA ILE A 136 -1.69 -0.87 3.57
C ILE A 136 -1.58 0.35 2.66
N THR A 137 -2.62 1.19 2.66
CA THR A 137 -2.60 2.49 2.00
C THR A 137 -3.25 3.51 2.90
N GLY A 138 -2.80 4.75 2.86
CA GLY A 138 -3.34 5.80 3.72
C GLY A 138 -2.68 7.15 3.54
N TYR A 139 -2.93 8.02 4.51
CA TYR A 139 -2.42 9.38 4.53
C TYR A 139 -1.90 9.75 5.91
N ILE A 140 -0.79 10.48 5.93
CA ILE A 140 -0.17 11.03 7.13
C ILE A 140 -0.65 12.47 7.33
N ASP A 141 -1.06 12.81 8.54
CA ASP A 141 -1.49 14.13 9.03
C ASP A 141 -2.70 14.74 8.31
N LYS A 142 -2.74 14.70 6.98
CA LYS A 142 -3.82 15.26 6.15
C LYS A 142 -4.03 14.44 4.88
N LEU A 143 -5.23 14.52 4.30
CA LEU A 143 -5.59 13.88 3.03
C LEU A 143 -5.08 14.72 1.86
N ALA A 144 -3.83 14.52 1.47
CA ALA A 144 -3.19 15.20 0.34
C ALA A 144 -2.19 14.25 -0.33
N ASP A 145 -1.99 14.39 -1.63
CA ASP A 145 -1.18 13.46 -2.43
C ASP A 145 0.26 13.34 -1.91
N GLU A 146 0.84 14.45 -1.45
CA GLU A 146 2.17 14.49 -0.85
C GLU A 146 2.28 13.78 0.51
N ASN A 147 1.13 13.42 1.10
CA ASN A 147 1.01 12.73 2.39
C ASN A 147 0.56 11.26 2.25
N HIS A 148 0.37 10.81 1.00
CA HIS A 148 -0.02 9.43 0.71
C HIS A 148 1.12 8.46 0.96
N PHE A 149 0.80 7.31 1.57
CA PHE A 149 1.70 6.18 1.72
C PHE A 149 1.01 4.87 1.32
N ASP A 150 1.81 3.93 0.82
CA ASP A 150 1.37 2.55 0.58
C ASP A 150 2.55 1.59 0.74
N PHE A 151 2.29 0.42 1.30
CA PHE A 151 3.27 -0.65 1.42
C PHE A 151 2.60 -2.02 1.66
N ILE A 152 3.40 -3.08 1.58
CA ILE A 152 2.96 -4.44 1.85
C ILE A 152 3.76 -4.98 3.03
N LYS A 153 3.07 -5.55 4.02
CA LYS A 153 3.67 -6.21 5.18
C LYS A 153 3.21 -7.66 5.25
N SER A 154 4.16 -8.59 5.38
CA SER A 154 3.82 -9.98 5.66
C SER A 154 3.77 -10.21 7.17
N ILE A 155 2.76 -10.93 7.63
CA ILE A 155 2.59 -11.37 9.02
C ILE A 155 2.45 -12.88 9.09
N ASN A 156 2.97 -13.50 10.16
CA ASN A 156 2.72 -14.90 10.47
C ASN A 156 1.33 -15.04 11.11
N LEU A 157 0.65 -16.13 10.78
CA LEU A 157 -0.68 -16.49 11.27
C LEU A 157 -0.65 -17.71 12.21
N ASP A 158 0.55 -18.15 12.59
CA ASP A 158 0.78 -19.25 13.54
C ASP A 158 0.84 -18.77 14.98
#